data_30dab025e1782afd6b589a53c80a1b9c
#
_entry.id   30dab025e1782afd6b589a53c80a1b9c
#
_cell.length_a   1.000
_cell.length_b   1.000
_cell.length_c   1.000
_cell.angle_alpha   90.00
_cell.angle_beta   90.00
_cell.angle_gamma   90.00
#
_symmetry.space_group_name_H-M   'P 1'
#
loop_
_entity.id
_entity.type
_entity.pdbx_description
1 polymer ?
#
loop_
_entity_poly.entity_id
_entity_poly.type
_entity_poly.pdbx_seq_one_letter_code
_entity_poly.pdbx_strand_id
1 'polypeptide(L)'
;MLTDAQCRNATCSPDKKRARFFDAAGLYLEVSPAGSKRWFWKTYANAKEGRMALGSYPDVTLTAARKARDAAKLQKSEGIDPVYARKVEKLKASVGTGDTLEATATDWLNRGKPNWSDAHYVREQRNITKDLMPYLGKRAIGSIQPIELLAVIQKVEERGALDVAHRVHLTAHGVWCHAVATGRAERDITPDIKKALKPHIKENLPAIIDPAQLAGLLRASEAYQGGPVVRAALKLVPILFQRPGNLRTMRWVDIDFDRALWSIPSEDMKRTKAEKINGQAHVVPLPLQAVAVLLDLQKLTGSGVYVFPGLRDHSKPMSEAAVSAALHAMGYKGTHTWHGYRATGRTILRQVLKYPKDVIEAQLAHTGQITHGGAYDRTTHIEDRTDMLQVWADYLDKLAAGGDVVQFKAA
;
A
#
# COMPACT_ATOMS: atom_id res chain seq x y z
N MET A 1 -21.77 -59.15 0.77
CA MET A 1 -22.26 -57.77 0.99
C MET A 1 -22.76 -57.67 2.40
N LEU A 2 -22.47 -56.55 3.06
CA LEU A 2 -22.97 -56.27 4.42
C LEU A 2 -24.49 -55.98 4.39
N THR A 3 -25.13 -56.29 5.52
CA THR A 3 -26.49 -55.86 5.83
C THR A 3 -26.48 -54.81 6.94
N ASP A 4 -27.53 -53.99 7.07
CA ASP A 4 -27.57 -52.96 8.14
C ASP A 4 -27.56 -53.60 9.54
N ALA A 5 -28.20 -54.77 9.71
CA ALA A 5 -28.13 -55.53 10.94
C ALA A 5 -26.68 -55.93 11.31
N GLN A 6 -25.89 -56.40 10.33
CA GLN A 6 -24.47 -56.71 10.53
C GLN A 6 -23.65 -55.45 10.88
N CYS A 7 -23.93 -54.33 10.27
CA CYS A 7 -23.25 -53.06 10.63
C CYS A 7 -23.60 -52.61 12.04
N ARG A 8 -24.85 -52.74 12.46
CA ARG A 8 -25.32 -52.43 13.80
C ARG A 8 -24.64 -53.29 14.88
N ASN A 9 -24.53 -54.61 14.60
CA ASN A 9 -23.99 -55.59 15.55
C ASN A 9 -22.46 -55.76 15.44
N ALA A 10 -21.80 -55.07 14.52
CA ALA A 10 -20.35 -55.14 14.34
C ALA A 10 -19.61 -54.68 15.59
N THR A 11 -18.73 -55.49 16.12
CA THR A 11 -17.91 -55.20 17.31
C THR A 11 -16.43 -55.48 17.02
N CYS A 12 -15.54 -54.89 17.80
CA CYS A 12 -14.12 -55.17 17.82
C CYS A 12 -13.71 -55.79 19.15
N SER A 13 -13.00 -56.90 19.12
CA SER A 13 -12.45 -57.53 20.30
C SER A 13 -11.42 -56.60 20.97
N PRO A 14 -11.35 -56.52 22.31
CA PRO A 14 -10.44 -55.63 23.07
C PRO A 14 -8.95 -55.87 22.76
N ASP A 15 -8.57 -57.06 22.40
CA ASP A 15 -7.20 -57.48 22.03
C ASP A 15 -6.77 -57.02 20.64
N LYS A 16 -7.71 -56.54 19.81
CA LYS A 16 -7.43 -56.06 18.46
C LYS A 16 -7.46 -54.52 18.38
N LYS A 17 -6.54 -53.96 17.67
CA LYS A 17 -6.53 -52.53 17.43
C LYS A 17 -7.76 -52.06 16.65
N ARG A 18 -8.28 -52.87 15.73
CA ARG A 18 -9.46 -52.58 14.87
C ARG A 18 -10.01 -53.84 14.25
N ALA A 19 -11.32 -53.89 14.01
CA ALA A 19 -11.98 -54.94 13.23
C ALA A 19 -12.50 -54.34 11.92
N ARG A 20 -12.39 -55.05 10.81
CA ARG A 20 -12.83 -54.58 9.50
C ARG A 20 -13.88 -55.54 8.93
N PHE A 21 -15.04 -55.01 8.56
CA PHE A 21 -16.15 -55.69 7.97
C PHE A 21 -16.29 -55.20 6.52
N PHE A 22 -15.99 -56.11 5.57
CA PHE A 22 -15.91 -55.77 4.16
C PHE A 22 -17.27 -55.87 3.48
N ASP A 23 -17.62 -54.84 2.68
CA ASP A 23 -18.74 -54.82 1.75
C ASP A 23 -18.23 -55.04 0.30
N ALA A 24 -19.02 -54.70 -0.70
CA ALA A 24 -18.63 -54.80 -2.09
C ALA A 24 -17.75 -53.63 -2.55
N ALA A 25 -16.97 -53.83 -3.62
CA ALA A 25 -16.19 -52.83 -4.37
C ALA A 25 -15.24 -51.98 -3.49
N GLY A 26 -14.58 -52.62 -2.49
CA GLY A 26 -13.60 -51.98 -1.65
C GLY A 26 -14.15 -51.12 -0.49
N LEU A 27 -15.48 -51.11 -0.27
CA LEU A 27 -16.10 -50.50 0.88
C LEU A 27 -15.95 -51.40 2.12
N TYR A 28 -15.63 -50.84 3.28
CA TYR A 28 -15.62 -51.58 4.53
C TYR A 28 -15.96 -50.67 5.74
N LEU A 29 -16.52 -51.30 6.76
CA LEU A 29 -16.75 -50.67 8.05
C LEU A 29 -15.60 -51.06 8.98
N GLU A 30 -14.90 -50.07 9.55
CA GLU A 30 -13.87 -50.24 10.55
C GLU A 30 -14.45 -49.93 11.91
N VAL A 31 -14.28 -50.85 12.86
CA VAL A 31 -14.78 -50.75 14.23
C VAL A 31 -13.59 -50.73 15.18
N SER A 32 -13.56 -49.75 16.09
CA SER A 32 -12.55 -49.69 17.14
C SER A 32 -12.98 -50.46 18.40
N PRO A 33 -12.05 -50.83 19.30
CA PRO A 33 -12.40 -51.48 20.56
C PRO A 33 -13.36 -50.62 21.45
N ALA A 34 -13.29 -49.28 21.29
CA ALA A 34 -14.20 -48.35 21.97
C ALA A 34 -15.59 -48.25 21.30
N GLY A 35 -15.91 -49.11 20.32
CA GLY A 35 -17.21 -49.14 19.65
C GLY A 35 -17.42 -48.10 18.54
N SER A 36 -16.46 -47.20 18.28
CA SER A 36 -16.56 -46.27 17.15
C SER A 36 -16.54 -47.00 15.80
N LYS A 37 -17.52 -46.70 14.94
CA LYS A 37 -17.71 -47.32 13.65
C LYS A 37 -17.53 -46.30 12.54
N ARG A 38 -16.66 -46.57 11.56
CA ARG A 38 -16.37 -45.63 10.49
C ARG A 38 -16.27 -46.32 9.13
N TRP A 39 -16.91 -45.76 8.11
CA TRP A 39 -16.84 -46.22 6.74
C TRP A 39 -15.56 -45.77 6.06
N PHE A 40 -14.93 -46.73 5.35
CA PHE A 40 -13.77 -46.49 4.50
C PHE A 40 -13.95 -47.15 3.13
N TRP A 41 -13.44 -46.48 2.11
CA TRP A 41 -13.26 -47.07 0.79
C TRP A 41 -11.77 -47.28 0.51
N LYS A 42 -11.42 -48.51 0.14
CA LYS A 42 -10.07 -48.88 -0.26
C LYS A 42 -9.85 -48.44 -1.70
N THR A 43 -8.83 -47.66 -1.97
CA THR A 43 -8.48 -47.16 -3.30
C THR A 43 -6.99 -47.38 -3.56
N TYR A 44 -6.60 -47.28 -4.82
CA TYR A 44 -5.21 -47.39 -5.24
C TYR A 44 -4.86 -46.17 -6.06
N ALA A 45 -3.76 -45.49 -5.76
CA ALA A 45 -3.19 -44.40 -6.53
C ALA A 45 -1.71 -44.70 -6.78
N ASN A 46 -1.28 -44.66 -8.06
CA ASN A 46 0.10 -44.97 -8.47
C ASN A 46 0.66 -46.29 -7.88
N ALA A 47 -0.12 -47.34 -7.98
CA ALA A 47 0.17 -48.68 -7.42
C ALA A 47 0.28 -48.74 -5.87
N LYS A 48 0.04 -47.65 -5.16
CA LYS A 48 0.00 -47.65 -3.69
C LYS A 48 -1.44 -47.74 -3.18
N GLU A 49 -1.63 -48.60 -2.18
CA GLU A 49 -2.91 -48.76 -1.50
C GLU A 49 -3.17 -47.50 -0.62
N GLY A 50 -4.36 -46.94 -0.79
CA GLY A 50 -4.86 -45.82 0.02
C GLY A 50 -6.26 -46.14 0.54
N ARG A 51 -6.74 -45.33 1.48
CA ARG A 51 -8.11 -45.40 1.99
C ARG A 51 -8.74 -44.01 2.11
N MET A 52 -10.01 -43.91 1.73
CA MET A 52 -10.83 -42.70 1.87
C MET A 52 -11.88 -42.92 2.95
N ALA A 53 -11.94 -42.03 3.97
CA ALA A 53 -12.99 -42.10 4.96
C ALA A 53 -14.30 -41.53 4.37
N LEU A 54 -15.41 -42.26 4.50
CA LEU A 54 -16.70 -41.87 3.96
C LEU A 54 -17.69 -41.36 5.02
N GLY A 55 -17.36 -41.50 6.30
CA GLY A 55 -18.16 -41.00 7.43
C GLY A 55 -18.31 -42.04 8.55
N SER A 56 -19.00 -41.63 9.63
CA SER A 56 -19.24 -42.48 10.80
C SER A 56 -20.62 -43.13 10.73
N TYR A 57 -20.72 -44.39 11.11
CA TYR A 57 -21.99 -45.07 11.31
C TYR A 57 -22.47 -44.82 12.76
N PRO A 58 -23.77 -44.51 13.02
CA PRO A 58 -24.91 -44.58 12.09
C PRO A 58 -25.20 -43.31 11.28
N ASP A 59 -24.52 -42.18 11.51
CA ASP A 59 -24.76 -40.92 10.78
C ASP A 59 -24.73 -41.14 9.25
N VAL A 60 -23.78 -41.91 8.79
CA VAL A 60 -23.72 -42.37 7.40
C VAL A 60 -24.20 -43.84 7.38
N THR A 61 -25.40 -44.05 6.85
CA THR A 61 -25.98 -45.40 6.68
C THR A 61 -25.20 -46.22 5.64
N LEU A 62 -25.40 -47.53 5.62
CA LEU A 62 -24.80 -48.45 4.63
C LEU A 62 -25.15 -47.97 3.19
N THR A 63 -26.38 -47.61 2.93
CA THR A 63 -26.82 -47.10 1.61
C THR A 63 -26.13 -45.80 1.24
N ALA A 64 -25.97 -44.87 2.19
CA ALA A 64 -25.26 -43.61 1.98
C ALA A 64 -23.76 -43.84 1.74
N ALA A 65 -23.15 -44.77 2.45
CA ALA A 65 -21.74 -45.16 2.27
C ALA A 65 -21.48 -45.78 0.87
N ARG A 66 -22.42 -46.60 0.40
CA ARG A 66 -22.35 -47.16 -0.97
C ARG A 66 -22.47 -46.09 -2.04
N LYS A 67 -23.41 -45.11 -1.89
CA LYS A 67 -23.52 -43.98 -2.80
C LYS A 67 -22.25 -43.10 -2.80
N ALA A 68 -21.68 -42.83 -1.63
CA ALA A 68 -20.45 -42.03 -1.50
C ALA A 68 -19.25 -42.75 -2.14
N ARG A 69 -19.15 -44.08 -1.99
CA ARG A 69 -18.13 -44.92 -2.68
C ARG A 69 -18.29 -44.84 -4.21
N ASP A 70 -19.52 -44.95 -4.72
CA ASP A 70 -19.78 -44.96 -6.17
C ASP A 70 -19.48 -43.60 -6.79
N ALA A 71 -19.82 -42.49 -6.08
CA ALA A 71 -19.44 -41.13 -6.47
C ALA A 71 -17.90 -40.95 -6.50
N ALA A 72 -17.20 -41.42 -5.48
CA ALA A 72 -15.74 -41.35 -5.45
C ALA A 72 -15.08 -42.20 -6.54
N LYS A 73 -15.70 -43.36 -6.89
CA LYS A 73 -15.24 -44.23 -7.98
C LYS A 73 -15.43 -43.57 -9.35
N LEU A 74 -16.54 -42.84 -9.54
CA LEU A 74 -16.78 -42.06 -10.77
C LEU A 74 -15.77 -40.96 -10.93
N GLN A 75 -15.52 -40.13 -9.89
CA GLN A 75 -14.47 -39.10 -9.93
C GLN A 75 -13.11 -39.68 -10.30
N LYS A 76 -12.77 -40.85 -9.76
CA LYS A 76 -11.52 -41.50 -10.10
C LYS A 76 -11.44 -41.98 -11.56
N SER A 77 -12.56 -42.46 -12.15
CA SER A 77 -12.61 -42.82 -13.57
C SER A 77 -12.46 -41.61 -14.51
N GLU A 78 -12.81 -40.42 -14.03
CA GLU A 78 -12.61 -39.14 -14.71
C GLU A 78 -11.20 -38.56 -14.50
N GLY A 79 -10.28 -39.31 -13.87
CA GLY A 79 -8.90 -38.87 -13.64
C GLY A 79 -8.68 -37.99 -12.41
N ILE A 80 -9.72 -37.76 -11.61
CA ILE A 80 -9.67 -36.94 -10.39
C ILE A 80 -9.35 -37.84 -9.20
N ASP A 81 -8.30 -37.54 -8.43
CA ASP A 81 -8.04 -38.20 -7.14
C ASP A 81 -9.05 -37.73 -6.08
N PRO A 82 -10.01 -38.56 -5.62
CA PRO A 82 -11.04 -38.14 -4.70
C PRO A 82 -10.51 -37.75 -3.30
N VAL A 83 -9.36 -38.29 -2.90
CA VAL A 83 -8.70 -37.96 -1.63
C VAL A 83 -8.09 -36.59 -1.71
N TYR A 84 -7.41 -36.29 -2.82
CA TYR A 84 -6.84 -34.95 -3.08
C TYR A 84 -7.93 -33.90 -3.26
N ALA A 85 -8.96 -34.16 -4.04
CA ALA A 85 -10.10 -33.27 -4.23
C ALA A 85 -10.73 -32.85 -2.88
N ARG A 86 -10.97 -33.80 -2.00
CA ARG A 86 -11.52 -33.55 -0.65
C ARG A 86 -10.56 -32.75 0.25
N LYS A 87 -9.25 -32.97 0.10
CA LYS A 87 -8.24 -32.17 0.82
C LYS A 87 -8.23 -30.73 0.34
N VAL A 88 -8.34 -30.51 -0.97
CA VAL A 88 -8.46 -29.17 -1.57
C VAL A 88 -9.74 -28.47 -1.12
N GLU A 89 -10.89 -29.16 -1.10
CA GLU A 89 -12.14 -28.60 -0.58
C GLU A 89 -12.05 -28.20 0.89
N LYS A 90 -11.42 -29.04 1.72
CA LYS A 90 -11.17 -28.67 3.13
C LYS A 90 -10.25 -27.47 3.26
N LEU A 91 -9.22 -27.37 2.43
CA LEU A 91 -8.35 -26.19 2.39
C LEU A 91 -9.13 -24.95 1.95
N LYS A 92 -9.95 -25.04 0.91
CA LYS A 92 -10.84 -23.95 0.48
C LYS A 92 -11.78 -23.49 1.59
N ALA A 93 -12.42 -24.44 2.27
CA ALA A 93 -13.32 -24.15 3.40
C ALA A 93 -12.60 -23.52 4.61
N SER A 94 -11.30 -23.78 4.80
CA SER A 94 -10.51 -23.21 5.90
C SER A 94 -10.01 -21.79 5.61
N VAL A 95 -9.99 -21.37 4.35
CA VAL A 95 -9.43 -20.07 3.92
C VAL A 95 -10.46 -18.94 3.92
N GLY A 96 -11.76 -19.22 3.94
CA GLY A 96 -12.77 -18.16 3.90
C GLY A 96 -14.09 -18.53 4.59
N THR A 97 -14.49 -17.71 5.56
CA THR A 97 -15.76 -17.84 6.30
C THR A 97 -16.91 -17.04 5.71
N GLY A 98 -16.76 -16.44 4.51
CA GLY A 98 -17.82 -15.68 3.84
C GLY A 98 -17.46 -15.35 2.40
N ASP A 99 -18.43 -15.55 1.50
CA ASP A 99 -18.25 -15.31 0.06
C ASP A 99 -18.68 -13.90 -0.37
N THR A 100 -19.17 -13.07 0.55
CA THR A 100 -19.61 -11.71 0.22
C THR A 100 -18.44 -10.79 -0.08
N LEU A 101 -18.70 -9.73 -0.88
CA LEU A 101 -17.70 -8.67 -1.12
C LEU A 101 -17.24 -8.04 0.20
N GLU A 102 -18.13 -7.82 1.15
CA GLU A 102 -17.82 -7.24 2.46
C GLU A 102 -16.85 -8.12 3.26
N ALA A 103 -17.12 -9.42 3.37
CA ALA A 103 -16.23 -10.34 4.08
C ALA A 103 -14.86 -10.45 3.39
N THR A 104 -14.84 -10.51 2.06
CA THR A 104 -13.60 -10.59 1.26
C THR A 104 -12.77 -9.33 1.37
N ALA A 105 -13.41 -8.16 1.27
CA ALA A 105 -12.73 -6.88 1.38
C ALA A 105 -12.17 -6.64 2.79
N THR A 106 -12.91 -7.06 3.83
CA THR A 106 -12.45 -6.99 5.23
C THR A 106 -11.21 -7.87 5.45
N ASP A 107 -11.22 -9.09 4.93
CA ASP A 107 -10.07 -9.99 5.01
C ASP A 107 -8.85 -9.41 4.26
N TRP A 108 -9.06 -8.87 3.06
CA TRP A 108 -8.02 -8.19 2.28
C TRP A 108 -7.41 -6.99 3.03
N LEU A 109 -8.24 -6.13 3.63
CA LEU A 109 -7.79 -5.00 4.45
C LEU A 109 -6.96 -5.46 5.65
N ASN A 110 -7.42 -6.49 6.36
CA ASN A 110 -6.73 -7.02 7.53
C ASN A 110 -5.35 -7.60 7.17
N ARG A 111 -5.25 -8.27 6.03
CA ARG A 111 -3.96 -8.79 5.51
C ARG A 111 -3.02 -7.68 5.04
N GLY A 112 -3.56 -6.62 4.45
CA GLY A 112 -2.80 -5.47 3.99
C GLY A 112 -2.27 -4.59 5.13
N LYS A 113 -3.05 -4.44 6.20
CA LYS A 113 -2.77 -3.53 7.34
C LYS A 113 -1.35 -3.62 7.91
N PRO A 114 -0.74 -4.80 8.13
CA PRO A 114 0.64 -4.89 8.63
C PRO A 114 1.68 -4.26 7.71
N ASN A 115 1.42 -4.26 6.39
CA ASN A 115 2.40 -3.83 5.37
C ASN A 115 2.13 -2.42 4.81
N TRP A 116 0.93 -1.87 5.04
CA TRP A 116 0.53 -0.56 4.52
C TRP A 116 0.80 0.56 5.53
N SER A 117 1.00 1.78 5.03
CA SER A 117 0.95 2.97 5.87
C SER A 117 -0.50 3.22 6.33
N ASP A 118 -0.67 3.87 7.49
CA ASP A 118 -2.01 4.17 8.01
C ASP A 118 -2.85 5.00 7.02
N ALA A 119 -2.23 5.97 6.35
CA ALA A 119 -2.88 6.78 5.32
C ALA A 119 -3.34 5.94 4.11
N HIS A 120 -2.57 4.91 3.72
CA HIS A 120 -2.97 3.98 2.66
C HIS A 120 -4.15 3.12 3.13
N TYR A 121 -4.04 2.52 4.31
CA TYR A 121 -5.12 1.70 4.89
C TYR A 121 -6.44 2.47 4.99
N VAL A 122 -6.41 3.68 5.56
CA VAL A 122 -7.60 4.53 5.70
C VAL A 122 -8.22 4.87 4.34
N ARG A 123 -7.40 5.12 3.33
CA ARG A 123 -7.87 5.41 1.98
C ARG A 123 -8.53 4.18 1.35
N GLU A 124 -7.90 3.01 1.41
CA GLU A 124 -8.48 1.76 0.88
C GLU A 124 -9.77 1.41 1.60
N GLN A 125 -9.78 1.49 2.93
CA GLN A 125 -10.97 1.29 3.74
C GLN A 125 -12.11 2.24 3.32
N ARG A 126 -11.80 3.53 3.11
CA ARG A 126 -12.79 4.53 2.68
C ARG A 126 -13.35 4.21 1.29
N ASN A 127 -12.52 3.84 0.32
CA ASN A 127 -12.96 3.45 -1.01
C ASN A 127 -13.95 2.27 -0.96
N ILE A 128 -13.65 1.28 -0.13
CA ILE A 128 -14.49 0.11 0.08
C ILE A 128 -15.81 0.52 0.77
N THR A 129 -15.74 1.15 1.94
CA THR A 129 -16.91 1.40 2.78
C THR A 129 -17.87 2.43 2.19
N LYS A 130 -17.33 3.45 1.49
CA LYS A 130 -18.12 4.53 0.92
C LYS A 130 -18.67 4.21 -0.47
N ASP A 131 -17.85 3.57 -1.30
CA ASP A 131 -18.13 3.50 -2.73
C ASP A 131 -18.51 2.09 -3.21
N LEU A 132 -18.04 1.00 -2.58
CA LEU A 132 -18.36 -0.38 -2.98
C LEU A 132 -19.43 -1.04 -2.09
N MET A 133 -19.27 -0.98 -0.78
CA MET A 133 -20.12 -1.67 0.21
C MET A 133 -21.62 -1.31 0.10
N PRO A 134 -22.03 -0.05 -0.08
CA PRO A 134 -23.43 0.30 -0.12
C PRO A 134 -24.22 -0.40 -1.23
N TYR A 135 -23.55 -0.80 -2.30
CA TYR A 135 -24.19 -1.38 -3.48
C TYR A 135 -23.93 -2.88 -3.62
N LEU A 136 -22.71 -3.33 -3.33
CA LEU A 136 -22.25 -4.69 -3.62
C LEU A 136 -21.86 -5.48 -2.36
N GLY A 137 -21.77 -4.86 -1.19
CA GLY A 137 -21.22 -5.44 0.02
C GLY A 137 -21.82 -6.79 0.41
N LYS A 138 -23.15 -6.92 0.33
CA LYS A 138 -23.89 -8.15 0.69
C LYS A 138 -23.94 -9.21 -0.40
N ARG A 139 -23.44 -8.91 -1.60
CA ARG A 139 -23.42 -9.85 -2.73
C ARG A 139 -22.26 -10.83 -2.60
N ALA A 140 -22.45 -12.08 -2.99
CA ALA A 140 -21.34 -13.03 -3.16
C ALA A 140 -20.41 -12.49 -4.25
N ILE A 141 -19.11 -12.33 -3.93
CA ILE A 141 -18.15 -11.67 -4.81
C ILE A 141 -18.02 -12.38 -6.16
N GLY A 142 -18.07 -13.72 -6.17
CA GLY A 142 -18.02 -14.53 -7.40
C GLY A 142 -19.25 -14.40 -8.29
N SER A 143 -20.39 -13.86 -7.77
CA SER A 143 -21.62 -13.65 -8.55
C SER A 143 -21.72 -12.26 -9.17
N ILE A 144 -20.87 -11.32 -8.76
CA ILE A 144 -20.90 -9.94 -9.25
C ILE A 144 -20.39 -9.89 -10.68
N GLN A 145 -21.20 -9.29 -11.56
CA GLN A 145 -20.84 -9.14 -12.99
C GLN A 145 -20.06 -7.83 -13.23
N PRO A 146 -19.20 -7.79 -14.28
CA PRO A 146 -18.46 -6.57 -14.62
C PRO A 146 -19.33 -5.33 -14.76
N ILE A 147 -20.51 -5.45 -15.36
CA ILE A 147 -21.44 -4.33 -15.55
C ILE A 147 -21.97 -3.76 -14.22
N GLU A 148 -22.14 -4.59 -13.19
CA GLU A 148 -22.58 -4.14 -11.86
C GLU A 148 -21.48 -3.32 -11.18
N LEU A 149 -20.24 -3.78 -11.25
CA LEU A 149 -19.09 -3.05 -10.73
C LEU A 149 -18.86 -1.73 -11.48
N LEU A 150 -18.98 -1.75 -12.82
CA LEU A 150 -18.89 -0.55 -13.65
C LEU A 150 -19.93 0.50 -13.25
N ALA A 151 -21.19 0.11 -13.09
CA ALA A 151 -22.28 1.01 -12.68
C ALA A 151 -22.01 1.69 -11.33
N VAL A 152 -21.38 0.96 -10.38
CA VAL A 152 -20.99 1.53 -9.08
C VAL A 152 -19.86 2.55 -9.23
N ILE A 153 -18.86 2.27 -10.04
CA ILE A 153 -17.72 3.19 -10.26
C ILE A 153 -18.18 4.42 -11.05
N GLN A 154 -19.11 4.28 -12.02
CA GLN A 154 -19.70 5.40 -12.76
C GLN A 154 -20.42 6.39 -11.86
N LYS A 155 -21.08 5.95 -10.77
CA LYS A 155 -21.64 6.86 -9.76
C LYS A 155 -20.57 7.73 -9.09
N VAL A 156 -19.32 7.22 -8.96
CA VAL A 156 -18.21 8.03 -8.46
C VAL A 156 -17.75 9.05 -9.51
N GLU A 157 -17.75 8.67 -10.80
CA GLU A 157 -17.46 9.57 -11.92
C GLU A 157 -18.50 10.69 -12.04
N GLU A 158 -19.80 10.37 -11.86
CA GLU A 158 -20.91 11.35 -11.90
C GLU A 158 -20.79 12.42 -10.84
N ARG A 159 -20.13 12.13 -9.71
CA ARG A 159 -19.79 13.14 -8.68
C ARG A 159 -18.66 14.09 -9.09
N GLY A 160 -18.11 13.97 -10.31
CA GLY A 160 -16.96 14.73 -10.78
C GLY A 160 -15.61 14.24 -10.20
N ALA A 161 -15.59 13.09 -9.51
CA ALA A 161 -14.42 12.59 -8.79
C ALA A 161 -13.66 11.51 -9.59
N LEU A 162 -13.20 11.83 -10.80
CA LEU A 162 -12.56 10.87 -11.72
C LEU A 162 -11.33 10.18 -11.11
N ASP A 163 -10.46 10.93 -10.42
CA ASP A 163 -9.30 10.34 -9.74
C ASP A 163 -9.72 9.32 -8.64
N VAL A 164 -10.81 9.62 -7.91
CA VAL A 164 -11.36 8.68 -6.91
C VAL A 164 -11.94 7.45 -7.60
N ALA A 165 -12.64 7.60 -8.73
CA ALA A 165 -13.19 6.47 -9.49
C ALA A 165 -12.09 5.49 -9.91
N HIS A 166 -10.98 6.01 -10.45
CA HIS A 166 -9.82 5.17 -10.78
C HIS A 166 -9.17 4.51 -9.56
N ARG A 167 -9.15 5.18 -8.41
CA ARG A 167 -8.66 4.56 -7.16
C ARG A 167 -9.61 3.48 -6.65
N VAL A 168 -10.92 3.70 -6.70
CA VAL A 168 -11.93 2.68 -6.35
C VAL A 168 -11.79 1.45 -7.24
N HIS A 169 -11.54 1.65 -8.54
CA HIS A 169 -11.24 0.54 -9.46
C HIS A 169 -9.98 -0.23 -9.04
N LEU A 170 -8.88 0.46 -8.70
CA LEU A 170 -7.66 -0.21 -8.22
C LEU A 170 -7.86 -0.93 -6.88
N THR A 171 -8.64 -0.34 -5.96
CA THR A 171 -9.03 -0.99 -4.70
C THR A 171 -9.84 -2.26 -4.98
N ALA A 172 -10.83 -2.19 -5.88
CA ALA A 172 -11.62 -3.33 -6.32
C ALA A 172 -10.72 -4.43 -6.90
N HIS A 173 -9.77 -4.07 -7.77
CA HIS A 173 -8.78 -5.02 -8.31
C HIS A 173 -8.03 -5.76 -7.19
N GLY A 174 -7.53 -5.05 -6.18
CA GLY A 174 -6.87 -5.69 -5.03
C GLY A 174 -7.78 -6.70 -4.31
N VAL A 175 -9.04 -6.34 -4.09
CA VAL A 175 -10.04 -7.21 -3.44
C VAL A 175 -10.35 -8.43 -4.31
N TRP A 176 -10.54 -8.27 -5.64
CA TRP A 176 -10.79 -9.40 -6.56
C TRP A 176 -9.58 -10.32 -6.70
N CYS A 177 -8.37 -9.79 -6.80
CA CYS A 177 -7.16 -10.61 -6.77
C CYS A 177 -7.08 -11.48 -5.50
N HIS A 178 -7.45 -10.89 -4.35
CA HIS A 178 -7.52 -11.64 -3.09
C HIS A 178 -8.64 -12.69 -3.12
N ALA A 179 -9.81 -12.37 -3.68
CA ALA A 179 -10.92 -13.29 -3.84
C ALA A 179 -10.54 -14.52 -4.68
N VAL A 180 -9.86 -14.31 -5.81
CA VAL A 180 -9.36 -15.39 -6.67
C VAL A 180 -8.33 -16.25 -5.95
N ALA A 181 -7.35 -15.61 -5.29
CA ALA A 181 -6.32 -16.31 -4.53
C ALA A 181 -6.87 -17.16 -3.37
N THR A 182 -8.03 -16.76 -2.80
CA THR A 182 -8.72 -17.47 -1.71
C THR A 182 -9.87 -18.36 -2.18
N GLY A 183 -10.07 -18.48 -3.50
CA GLY A 183 -11.10 -19.36 -4.11
C GLY A 183 -12.55 -18.88 -3.95
N ARG A 184 -12.75 -17.59 -3.60
CA ARG A 184 -14.08 -16.93 -3.47
C ARG A 184 -14.61 -16.40 -4.80
N ALA A 185 -13.75 -16.23 -5.78
CA ALA A 185 -14.09 -15.88 -7.15
C ALA A 185 -13.25 -16.70 -8.12
N GLU A 186 -13.81 -17.04 -9.30
CA GLU A 186 -13.10 -17.78 -10.33
C GLU A 186 -12.10 -16.91 -11.10
N ARG A 187 -12.44 -15.65 -11.29
CA ARG A 187 -11.61 -14.67 -12.00
C ARG A 187 -11.74 -13.26 -11.45
N ASP A 188 -10.77 -12.43 -11.74
CA ASP A 188 -10.84 -10.98 -11.56
C ASP A 188 -11.61 -10.36 -12.73
N ILE A 189 -12.68 -9.62 -12.41
CA ILE A 189 -13.56 -8.92 -13.38
C ILE A 189 -13.12 -7.48 -13.64
N THR A 190 -12.20 -6.93 -12.85
CA THR A 190 -11.85 -5.51 -12.91
C THR A 190 -11.14 -5.08 -14.19
N PRO A 191 -10.32 -5.94 -14.87
CA PRO A 191 -9.74 -5.59 -16.16
C PRO A 191 -10.78 -5.35 -17.26
N ASP A 192 -11.92 -6.05 -17.20
CA ASP A 192 -12.98 -5.96 -18.23
C ASP A 192 -13.56 -4.55 -18.33
N ILE A 193 -13.63 -3.83 -17.22
CA ILE A 193 -14.24 -2.50 -17.13
C ILE A 193 -13.25 -1.35 -17.26
N LYS A 194 -11.94 -1.61 -17.22
CA LYS A 194 -10.89 -0.57 -17.20
C LYS A 194 -11.01 0.41 -18.37
N LYS A 195 -11.31 -0.09 -19.58
CA LYS A 195 -11.43 0.74 -20.78
C LYS A 195 -12.76 1.51 -20.85
N ALA A 196 -13.76 1.14 -20.06
CA ALA A 196 -15.06 1.82 -20.01
C ALA A 196 -15.08 2.99 -19.01
N LEU A 197 -14.03 3.15 -18.19
CA LEU A 197 -13.90 4.29 -17.28
C LEU A 197 -13.48 5.54 -18.07
N LYS A 198 -14.03 6.69 -17.65
CA LYS A 198 -13.65 7.99 -18.22
C LYS A 198 -12.15 8.24 -18.02
N PRO A 199 -11.42 8.71 -19.05
CA PRO A 199 -10.00 8.99 -18.91
C PRO A 199 -9.78 10.05 -17.82
N HIS A 200 -8.85 9.79 -16.92
CA HIS A 200 -8.38 10.78 -15.96
C HIS A 200 -6.96 11.24 -16.36
N ILE A 201 -6.88 12.46 -16.84
CA ILE A 201 -5.60 13.10 -17.14
C ILE A 201 -5.01 13.55 -15.79
N LYS A 202 -3.93 12.91 -15.38
CA LYS A 202 -3.22 13.30 -14.18
C LYS A 202 -2.50 14.62 -14.43
N GLU A 203 -3.00 15.69 -13.87
CA GLU A 203 -2.30 16.96 -13.88
C GLU A 203 -1.11 16.93 -12.91
N ASN A 204 0.02 17.41 -13.39
CA ASN A 204 1.18 17.61 -12.53
C ASN A 204 0.92 18.80 -11.60
N LEU A 205 1.43 18.73 -10.37
CA LEU A 205 1.35 19.86 -9.45
C LEU A 205 2.08 21.06 -10.06
N PRO A 206 1.45 22.24 -10.07
CA PRO A 206 2.06 23.44 -10.64
C PRO A 206 3.38 23.78 -9.94
N ALA A 207 4.39 24.12 -10.73
CA ALA A 207 5.72 24.49 -10.26
C ALA A 207 6.32 25.59 -11.17
N ILE A 208 6.76 26.66 -10.58
CA ILE A 208 7.54 27.71 -11.25
C ILE A 208 8.96 27.16 -11.44
N ILE A 209 9.39 27.05 -12.70
CA ILE A 209 10.73 26.61 -13.08
C ILE A 209 11.52 27.70 -13.81
N ASP A 210 10.85 28.79 -14.19
CA ASP A 210 11.48 29.97 -14.76
C ASP A 210 12.11 30.84 -13.68
N PRO A 211 13.41 31.22 -13.82
CA PRO A 211 14.11 31.99 -12.80
C PRO A 211 13.51 33.37 -12.52
N ALA A 212 12.98 34.07 -13.52
CA ALA A 212 12.40 35.40 -13.33
C ALA A 212 11.09 35.32 -12.52
N GLN A 213 10.26 34.34 -12.82
CA GLN A 213 9.05 34.07 -12.05
C GLN A 213 9.39 33.60 -10.63
N LEU A 214 10.43 32.77 -10.46
CA LEU A 214 10.90 32.33 -9.15
C LEU A 214 11.38 33.53 -8.31
N ALA A 215 12.11 34.48 -8.88
CA ALA A 215 12.51 35.70 -8.23
C ALA A 215 11.31 36.50 -7.65
N GLY A 216 10.22 36.59 -8.41
CA GLY A 216 8.95 37.18 -7.95
C GLY A 216 8.37 36.44 -6.76
N LEU A 217 8.33 35.11 -6.79
CA LEU A 217 7.83 34.27 -5.68
C LEU A 217 8.69 34.42 -4.42
N LEU A 218 10.02 34.44 -4.56
CA LEU A 218 10.95 34.63 -3.42
C LEU A 218 10.72 35.99 -2.75
N ARG A 219 10.64 37.06 -3.51
CA ARG A 219 10.33 38.43 -2.96
C ARG A 219 8.96 38.48 -2.28
N ALA A 220 7.94 37.86 -2.88
CA ALA A 220 6.62 37.79 -2.25
C ALA A 220 6.67 36.99 -0.93
N SER A 221 7.48 35.91 -0.86
CA SER A 221 7.66 35.11 0.34
C SER A 221 8.38 35.89 1.45
N GLU A 222 9.33 36.78 1.13
CA GLU A 222 9.99 37.67 2.08
C GLU A 222 9.05 38.73 2.61
N ALA A 223 8.22 39.32 1.74
CA ALA A 223 7.24 40.32 2.09
C ALA A 223 6.01 39.79 2.85
N TYR A 224 5.85 38.44 2.94
CA TYR A 224 4.68 37.85 3.57
C TYR A 224 4.56 38.18 5.06
N GLN A 225 3.40 38.73 5.49
CA GLN A 225 3.15 39.20 6.84
C GLN A 225 2.46 38.20 7.78
N GLY A 226 2.59 36.91 7.52
CA GLY A 226 2.06 35.86 8.40
C GLY A 226 2.91 35.58 9.64
N GLY A 227 2.49 34.62 10.45
CA GLY A 227 3.21 34.23 11.67
C GLY A 227 4.64 33.78 11.43
N PRO A 228 5.54 33.94 12.42
CA PRO A 228 6.98 33.72 12.25
C PRO A 228 7.32 32.28 11.81
N VAL A 229 6.59 31.27 12.29
CA VAL A 229 6.77 29.85 11.90
C VAL A 229 6.54 29.65 10.40
N VAL A 230 5.47 30.23 9.85
CA VAL A 230 5.14 30.12 8.42
C VAL A 230 6.13 30.92 7.57
N ARG A 231 6.55 32.09 8.03
CA ARG A 231 7.58 32.91 7.36
C ARG A 231 8.92 32.17 7.27
N ALA A 232 9.35 31.54 8.36
CA ALA A 232 10.56 30.70 8.37
C ALA A 232 10.42 29.50 7.43
N ALA A 233 9.25 28.84 7.42
CA ALA A 233 8.99 27.74 6.50
C ALA A 233 9.06 28.20 5.03
N LEU A 234 8.47 29.36 4.67
CA LEU A 234 8.53 29.93 3.31
C LEU A 234 9.96 30.22 2.84
N LYS A 235 10.88 30.57 3.76
CA LYS A 235 12.31 30.75 3.46
C LYS A 235 13.03 29.41 3.28
N LEU A 236 12.75 28.41 4.13
CA LEU A 236 13.44 27.12 4.12
C LEU A 236 12.97 26.18 3.01
N VAL A 237 11.69 26.25 2.63
CA VAL A 237 11.12 25.35 1.60
C VAL A 237 11.86 25.43 0.27
N PRO A 238 12.12 26.60 -0.34
CA PRO A 238 12.87 26.71 -1.59
C PRO A 238 14.32 26.27 -1.45
N ILE A 239 14.98 26.54 -0.31
CA ILE A 239 16.38 26.22 -0.07
C ILE A 239 16.58 24.69 0.02
N LEU A 240 15.78 24.03 0.85
CA LEU A 240 15.97 22.59 1.14
C LEU A 240 15.21 21.68 0.19
N PHE A 241 14.13 22.15 -0.45
CA PHE A 241 13.21 21.46 -1.37
C PHE A 241 12.93 20.00 -1.00
N GLN A 242 12.83 19.73 0.32
CA GLN A 242 12.42 18.42 0.84
C GLN A 242 10.90 18.20 0.74
N ARG A 243 10.44 16.95 0.95
CA ARG A 243 9.00 16.69 0.93
C ARG A 243 8.25 17.52 1.95
N PRO A 244 7.06 18.08 1.62
CA PRO A 244 6.28 18.91 2.55
C PRO A 244 6.06 18.25 3.93
N GLY A 245 5.77 16.93 3.94
CA GLY A 245 5.62 16.17 5.18
C GLY A 245 6.88 16.17 6.04
N ASN A 246 8.05 15.93 5.45
CA ASN A 246 9.32 15.89 6.18
C ASN A 246 9.67 17.28 6.77
N LEU A 247 9.57 18.33 5.98
CA LEU A 247 9.90 19.66 6.46
C LEU A 247 8.91 20.10 7.56
N ARG A 248 7.62 19.84 7.39
CA ARG A 248 6.58 20.16 8.37
C ARG A 248 6.81 19.47 9.73
N THR A 249 7.28 18.24 9.72
CA THR A 249 7.53 17.45 10.95
C THR A 249 8.97 17.51 11.43
N MET A 250 9.79 18.42 10.91
CA MET A 250 11.18 18.65 11.32
C MET A 250 11.26 18.86 12.83
N ARG A 251 12.15 18.15 13.51
CA ARG A 251 12.35 18.25 14.97
C ARG A 251 13.70 18.86 15.28
N TRP A 252 13.81 19.60 16.35
CA TRP A 252 15.06 20.21 16.77
C TRP A 252 16.15 19.19 17.09
N VAL A 253 15.77 18.04 17.63
CA VAL A 253 16.69 16.92 17.95
C VAL A 253 17.34 16.29 16.70
N ASP A 254 16.74 16.48 15.52
CA ASP A 254 17.24 15.93 14.27
C ASP A 254 18.24 16.88 13.55
N ILE A 255 18.53 18.04 14.13
CA ILE A 255 19.43 19.05 13.55
C ILE A 255 20.74 19.09 14.32
N ASP A 256 21.82 18.91 13.59
CA ASP A 256 23.19 19.09 14.06
C ASP A 256 23.72 20.43 13.50
N PHE A 257 23.74 21.44 14.35
CA PHE A 257 24.21 22.78 13.94
C PHE A 257 25.72 22.85 13.76
N ASP A 258 26.50 22.05 14.49
CA ASP A 258 27.97 22.04 14.40
C ASP A 258 28.42 21.48 13.05
N ARG A 259 27.69 20.46 12.55
CA ARG A 259 27.97 19.84 11.25
C ARG A 259 27.09 20.44 10.13
N ALA A 260 26.18 21.32 10.45
CA ALA A 260 25.20 21.89 9.54
C ALA A 260 24.41 20.80 8.77
N LEU A 261 23.86 19.81 9.49
CA LEU A 261 23.15 18.65 8.94
C LEU A 261 21.76 18.51 9.58
N TRP A 262 20.76 18.15 8.77
CA TRP A 262 19.46 17.68 9.22
C TRP A 262 19.28 16.22 8.88
N SER A 263 19.03 15.38 9.86
CA SER A 263 18.84 13.93 9.73
C SER A 263 17.36 13.59 9.76
N ILE A 264 16.77 13.27 8.61
CA ILE A 264 15.37 12.82 8.52
C ILE A 264 15.32 11.33 8.83
N PRO A 265 14.67 10.89 9.93
CA PRO A 265 14.58 9.48 10.28
C PRO A 265 13.93 8.65 9.18
N SER A 266 14.36 7.39 9.04
CA SER A 266 13.85 6.48 8.01
C SER A 266 12.32 6.28 8.11
N GLU A 267 11.80 6.28 9.32
CA GLU A 267 10.35 6.15 9.61
C GLU A 267 9.51 7.29 9.03
N ASP A 268 10.10 8.50 8.93
CA ASP A 268 9.45 9.70 8.37
C ASP A 268 9.56 9.77 6.83
N MET A 269 10.39 8.93 6.24
CA MET A 269 10.57 8.89 4.79
C MET A 269 9.41 8.16 4.11
N LYS A 270 9.11 8.55 2.84
CA LYS A 270 8.15 7.85 2.01
C LYS A 270 8.77 6.54 1.49
N ARG A 271 8.69 5.50 2.28
CA ARG A 271 9.26 4.16 2.04
C ARG A 271 8.25 3.08 2.42
N THR A 272 8.50 1.84 2.04
CA THR A 272 7.76 0.67 2.55
C THR A 272 8.00 0.50 4.06
N LYS A 273 7.12 -0.22 4.77
CA LYS A 273 7.32 -0.46 6.22
C LYS A 273 8.66 -1.14 6.53
N ALA A 274 9.06 -2.11 5.73
CA ALA A 274 10.35 -2.80 5.88
C ALA A 274 11.53 -1.83 5.71
N GLU A 275 11.50 -0.96 4.71
CA GLU A 275 12.52 0.06 4.49
C GLU A 275 12.51 1.15 5.57
N LYS A 276 11.38 1.42 6.21
CA LYS A 276 11.29 2.34 7.34
C LYS A 276 11.97 1.79 8.60
N ILE A 277 11.83 0.48 8.85
CA ILE A 277 12.42 -0.20 10.02
C ILE A 277 13.94 -0.38 9.83
N ASN A 278 14.36 -0.80 8.65
CA ASN A 278 15.75 -1.18 8.37
C ASN A 278 16.55 -0.12 7.60
N GLY A 279 15.90 0.96 7.17
CA GLY A 279 16.53 2.00 6.35
C GLY A 279 17.35 2.99 7.17
N GLN A 280 18.30 3.62 6.49
CA GLN A 280 19.08 4.72 7.08
C GLN A 280 18.31 6.03 7.01
N ALA A 281 18.62 6.95 7.94
CA ALA A 281 18.13 8.33 7.90
C ALA A 281 18.58 9.01 6.59
N HIS A 282 17.74 9.91 6.10
CA HIS A 282 18.13 10.78 4.98
C HIS A 282 18.77 12.06 5.52
N VAL A 283 20.08 12.18 5.33
CA VAL A 283 20.84 13.35 5.77
C VAL A 283 20.74 14.47 4.73
N VAL A 284 20.38 15.66 5.16
CA VAL A 284 20.20 16.88 4.34
C VAL A 284 21.23 17.92 4.81
N PRO A 285 22.20 18.33 3.97
CA PRO A 285 23.07 19.44 4.30
C PRO A 285 22.28 20.75 4.44
N LEU A 286 22.71 21.60 5.36
CA LEU A 286 22.10 22.90 5.63
C LEU A 286 23.05 24.01 5.16
N PRO A 287 22.73 24.75 4.07
CA PRO A 287 23.52 25.90 3.69
C PRO A 287 23.39 27.02 4.73
N LEU A 288 24.31 27.99 4.72
CA LEU A 288 24.40 29.09 5.69
C LEU A 288 23.07 29.80 5.89
N GLN A 289 22.34 30.07 4.82
CA GLN A 289 21.03 30.71 4.85
C GLN A 289 19.99 29.88 5.62
N ALA A 290 20.01 28.55 5.46
CA ALA A 290 19.11 27.67 6.19
C ALA A 290 19.45 27.65 7.68
N VAL A 291 20.75 27.58 8.03
CA VAL A 291 21.23 27.62 9.41
C VAL A 291 20.80 28.94 10.08
N ALA A 292 20.96 30.08 9.41
CA ALA A 292 20.56 31.39 9.94
C ALA A 292 19.06 31.43 10.24
N VAL A 293 18.21 30.98 9.33
CA VAL A 293 16.74 30.95 9.55
C VAL A 293 16.37 30.00 10.71
N LEU A 294 17.05 28.85 10.82
CA LEU A 294 16.80 27.90 11.91
C LEU A 294 17.22 28.44 13.27
N LEU A 295 18.39 29.10 13.39
CA LEU A 295 18.87 29.70 14.63
C LEU A 295 17.93 30.81 15.09
N ASP A 296 17.41 31.65 14.18
CA ASP A 296 16.42 32.65 14.54
C ASP A 296 15.10 32.05 14.99
N LEU A 297 14.62 31.03 14.33
CA LEU A 297 13.39 30.31 14.71
C LEU A 297 13.55 29.57 16.04
N GLN A 298 14.75 29.07 16.34
CA GLN A 298 15.05 28.32 17.57
C GLN A 298 14.80 29.19 18.83
N LYS A 299 15.03 30.50 18.75
CA LYS A 299 14.73 31.43 19.83
C LYS A 299 13.24 31.45 20.21
N LEU A 300 12.35 31.11 19.25
CA LEU A 300 10.89 31.13 19.42
C LEU A 300 10.30 29.73 19.69
N THR A 301 10.86 28.68 19.09
CA THR A 301 10.26 27.35 19.12
C THR A 301 11.21 26.25 19.64
N GLY A 302 12.44 26.61 20.01
CA GLY A 302 13.49 25.67 20.43
C GLY A 302 13.23 24.94 21.74
N SER A 303 12.31 25.44 22.58
CA SER A 303 11.87 24.73 23.79
C SER A 303 10.88 23.58 23.50
N GLY A 304 10.34 23.50 22.28
CA GLY A 304 9.41 22.49 21.83
C GLY A 304 10.10 21.36 21.04
N VAL A 305 9.31 20.40 20.61
CA VAL A 305 9.79 19.26 19.80
C VAL A 305 10.00 19.67 18.33
N TYR A 306 9.02 20.38 17.77
CA TYR A 306 8.99 20.71 16.35
C TYR A 306 9.62 22.06 16.04
N VAL A 307 10.38 22.12 14.96
CA VAL A 307 10.87 23.38 14.37
C VAL A 307 9.69 24.26 13.96
N PHE A 308 8.66 23.66 13.40
CA PHE A 308 7.43 24.31 12.94
C PHE A 308 6.22 23.80 13.72
N PRO A 309 6.01 24.26 14.97
CA PRO A 309 4.86 23.84 15.77
C PRO A 309 3.55 24.40 15.23
N GLY A 310 2.45 23.75 15.57
CA GLY A 310 1.10 24.23 15.28
C GLY A 310 0.74 25.48 16.05
N LEU A 311 -0.04 26.35 15.44
CA LEU A 311 -0.42 27.65 16.05
C LEU A 311 -1.28 27.47 17.33
N ARG A 312 -2.17 26.46 17.36
CA ARG A 312 -3.09 26.23 18.50
C ARG A 312 -2.58 25.17 19.47
N ASP A 313 -1.76 24.27 19.00
CA ASP A 313 -1.25 23.13 19.76
C ASP A 313 0.22 22.91 19.36
N HIS A 314 1.12 23.40 20.21
CA HIS A 314 2.56 23.33 19.97
C HIS A 314 3.11 21.90 20.12
N SER A 315 2.35 20.98 20.68
CA SER A 315 2.73 19.56 20.74
C SER A 315 2.58 18.85 19.38
N LYS A 316 1.97 19.50 18.41
CA LYS A 316 1.79 19.02 17.03
C LYS A 316 2.55 19.90 16.04
N PRO A 317 2.95 19.34 14.89
CA PRO A 317 3.56 20.16 13.85
C PRO A 317 2.53 21.08 13.19
N MET A 318 2.97 22.15 12.51
CA MET A 318 2.08 23.08 11.78
C MET A 318 1.18 22.32 10.80
N SER A 319 0.04 22.92 10.45
CA SER A 319 -0.94 22.37 9.51
C SER A 319 -0.32 22.05 8.15
N GLU A 320 -0.76 20.95 7.52
CA GLU A 320 -0.37 20.59 6.15
C GLU A 320 -0.72 21.68 5.12
N ALA A 321 -1.75 22.47 5.41
CA ALA A 321 -2.20 23.56 4.55
C ALA A 321 -1.45 24.88 4.78
N ALA A 322 -0.62 25.02 5.83
CA ALA A 322 -0.08 26.31 6.25
C ALA A 322 0.71 27.04 5.15
N VAL A 323 1.71 26.36 4.56
CA VAL A 323 2.51 26.93 3.46
C VAL A 323 1.67 27.13 2.19
N SER A 324 0.76 26.18 1.90
CA SER A 324 -0.13 26.31 0.74
C SER A 324 -1.09 27.49 0.89
N ALA A 325 -1.63 27.74 2.08
CA ALA A 325 -2.47 28.89 2.36
C ALA A 325 -1.69 30.22 2.20
N ALA A 326 -0.44 30.27 2.65
CA ALA A 326 0.43 31.42 2.44
C ALA A 326 0.71 31.67 0.94
N LEU A 327 1.05 30.62 0.17
CA LEU A 327 1.22 30.72 -1.28
C LEU A 327 -0.06 31.23 -1.98
N HIS A 328 -1.22 30.74 -1.56
CA HIS A 328 -2.51 31.21 -2.09
C HIS A 328 -2.77 32.69 -1.75
N ALA A 329 -2.49 33.12 -0.51
CA ALA A 329 -2.65 34.50 -0.08
C ALA A 329 -1.72 35.48 -0.85
N MET A 330 -0.55 34.99 -1.28
CA MET A 330 0.38 35.72 -2.13
C MET A 330 0.03 35.70 -3.64
N GLY A 331 -1.08 35.05 -4.05
CA GLY A 331 -1.53 35.00 -5.45
C GLY A 331 -1.01 33.82 -6.26
N TYR A 332 -0.32 32.86 -5.66
CA TYR A 332 0.27 31.71 -6.39
C TYR A 332 -0.62 30.46 -6.44
N LYS A 333 -1.93 30.59 -6.14
CA LYS A 333 -2.89 29.49 -6.28
C LYS A 333 -2.96 29.04 -7.75
N GLY A 334 -2.75 27.76 -7.99
CA GLY A 334 -2.75 27.20 -9.34
C GLY A 334 -1.47 27.45 -10.15
N THR A 335 -0.52 28.26 -9.66
CA THR A 335 0.74 28.58 -10.33
C THR A 335 1.93 27.89 -9.68
N HIS A 336 1.92 27.80 -8.34
CA HIS A 336 2.99 27.13 -7.59
C HIS A 336 2.42 26.45 -6.35
N THR A 337 3.05 25.32 -5.97
CA THR A 337 2.68 24.57 -4.77
C THR A 337 3.90 24.34 -3.88
N TRP A 338 3.68 24.05 -2.60
CA TRP A 338 4.76 23.63 -1.71
C TRP A 338 5.58 22.48 -2.32
N HIS A 339 4.92 21.46 -2.86
CA HIS A 339 5.60 20.34 -3.53
C HIS A 339 6.31 20.76 -4.83
N GLY A 340 5.84 21.82 -5.47
CA GLY A 340 6.40 22.40 -6.70
C GLY A 340 7.86 22.82 -6.56
N TYR A 341 8.29 23.29 -5.37
CA TYR A 341 9.69 23.64 -5.12
C TYR A 341 10.68 22.50 -5.41
N ARG A 342 10.24 21.24 -5.30
CA ARG A 342 11.10 20.09 -5.65
C ARG A 342 11.34 20.01 -7.16
N ALA A 343 10.33 20.30 -7.95
CA ALA A 343 10.47 20.39 -9.42
C ALA A 343 11.29 21.63 -9.81
N THR A 344 11.08 22.76 -9.13
CA THR A 344 11.88 23.99 -9.28
C THR A 344 13.36 23.72 -9.03
N GLY A 345 13.72 23.21 -7.85
CA GLY A 345 15.11 22.91 -7.50
C GLY A 345 15.74 21.90 -8.47
N ARG A 346 15.04 20.80 -8.76
CA ARG A 346 15.51 19.77 -9.71
C ARG A 346 15.80 20.35 -11.11
N THR A 347 14.90 21.18 -11.61
CA THR A 347 15.00 21.74 -12.97
C THR A 347 16.10 22.76 -13.06
N ILE A 348 16.14 23.74 -12.15
CA ILE A 348 17.11 24.84 -12.21
C ILE A 348 18.52 24.33 -11.88
N LEU A 349 18.69 23.48 -10.87
CA LEU A 349 19.99 22.84 -10.59
C LEU A 349 20.53 22.09 -11.78
N ARG A 350 19.66 21.37 -12.52
CA ARG A 350 20.09 20.60 -13.68
C ARG A 350 20.33 21.47 -14.92
N GLN A 351 19.42 22.40 -15.21
CA GLN A 351 19.43 23.12 -16.48
C GLN A 351 20.23 24.41 -16.43
N VAL A 352 20.22 25.12 -15.31
CA VAL A 352 20.91 26.42 -15.14
C VAL A 352 22.27 26.20 -14.48
N LEU A 353 22.29 25.57 -13.31
CA LEU A 353 23.50 25.41 -12.51
C LEU A 353 24.33 24.17 -12.89
N LYS A 354 23.83 23.34 -13.84
CA LYS A 354 24.54 22.19 -14.46
C LYS A 354 25.02 21.10 -13.50
N TYR A 355 24.41 20.96 -12.34
CA TYR A 355 24.76 19.88 -11.39
C TYR A 355 24.42 18.48 -11.95
N PRO A 356 25.17 17.45 -11.56
CA PRO A 356 24.93 16.05 -11.93
C PRO A 356 23.55 15.58 -11.45
N LYS A 357 22.89 14.73 -12.26
CA LYS A 357 21.54 14.23 -11.95
C LYS A 357 21.50 13.39 -10.68
N ASP A 358 22.52 12.55 -10.48
CA ASP A 358 22.65 11.65 -9.31
C ASP A 358 22.75 12.42 -7.99
N VAL A 359 23.53 13.49 -7.94
CA VAL A 359 23.61 14.39 -6.77
C VAL A 359 22.24 15.03 -6.47
N ILE A 360 21.52 15.51 -7.49
CA ILE A 360 20.20 16.10 -7.34
C ILE A 360 19.18 15.05 -6.87
N GLU A 361 19.16 13.85 -7.47
CA GLU A 361 18.23 12.78 -7.09
C GLU A 361 18.54 12.24 -5.67
N ALA A 362 19.81 12.22 -5.26
CA ALA A 362 20.21 11.92 -3.90
C ALA A 362 19.66 12.95 -2.90
N GLN A 363 19.72 14.26 -3.22
CA GLN A 363 19.10 15.32 -2.41
C GLN A 363 17.58 15.17 -2.31
N LEU A 364 16.94 14.75 -3.39
CA LEU A 364 15.49 14.50 -3.42
C LEU A 364 15.07 13.19 -2.75
N ALA A 365 16.02 12.35 -2.32
CA ALA A 365 15.76 10.98 -1.81
C ALA A 365 14.86 10.18 -2.76
N HIS A 366 15.19 10.15 -4.06
CA HIS A 366 14.54 9.35 -5.07
C HIS A 366 15.29 8.03 -5.25
N THR A 367 14.81 6.95 -4.68
CA THR A 367 15.44 5.61 -4.67
C THR A 367 15.25 4.81 -5.96
N GLY A 368 14.56 5.32 -6.98
CA GLY A 368 14.08 4.54 -8.13
C GLY A 368 14.75 4.81 -9.48
N GLN A 369 15.73 5.71 -9.61
CA GLN A 369 16.30 6.09 -10.90
C GLN A 369 17.83 5.97 -11.02
N ILE A 370 18.46 5.24 -10.11
CA ILE A 370 19.85 4.85 -10.30
C ILE A 370 19.84 3.65 -11.26
N THR A 371 19.95 3.93 -12.54
CA THR A 371 20.23 2.96 -13.61
C THR A 371 21.58 2.29 -13.25
N HIS A 372 21.55 1.00 -12.99
CA HIS A 372 22.65 0.10 -12.60
C HIS A 372 22.89 -0.02 -11.08
N GLY A 373 22.14 -0.93 -10.45
CA GLY A 373 22.60 -1.61 -9.25
C GLY A 373 22.40 -0.87 -7.93
N GLY A 374 21.20 -0.38 -7.61
CA GLY A 374 20.90 0.26 -6.31
C GLY A 374 21.20 -0.56 -5.04
N ALA A 375 21.66 -1.82 -5.20
CA ALA A 375 22.20 -2.63 -4.12
C ALA A 375 23.70 -2.36 -3.84
N TYR A 376 24.42 -1.78 -4.80
CA TYR A 376 25.88 -1.59 -4.71
C TYR A 376 26.29 -0.13 -4.52
N ASP A 377 25.49 0.87 -4.95
CA ASP A 377 25.81 2.27 -4.78
C ASP A 377 25.15 2.82 -3.51
N ARG A 378 25.93 2.92 -2.43
CA ARG A 378 25.56 3.51 -1.14
C ARG A 378 26.10 4.92 -0.96
N THR A 379 26.61 5.53 -2.02
CA THR A 379 27.13 6.90 -1.98
C THR A 379 25.99 7.87 -1.63
N THR A 380 26.18 8.61 -0.57
CA THR A 380 25.22 9.64 -0.13
C THR A 380 25.48 10.98 -0.83
N HIS A 381 26.57 11.09 -1.60
CA HIS A 381 27.03 12.34 -2.23
C HIS A 381 27.00 13.54 -1.26
N ILE A 382 27.37 13.32 0.01
CA ILE A 382 27.12 14.34 1.05
C ILE A 382 27.91 15.61 0.80
N GLU A 383 29.18 15.48 0.37
CA GLU A 383 30.05 16.61 0.06
C GLU A 383 29.54 17.37 -1.16
N ASP A 384 29.28 16.65 -2.28
CA ASP A 384 28.75 17.26 -3.51
C ASP A 384 27.39 17.94 -3.24
N ARG A 385 26.56 17.38 -2.37
CA ARG A 385 25.26 17.95 -1.99
C ARG A 385 25.41 19.17 -1.10
N THR A 386 26.43 19.20 -0.26
CA THR A 386 26.73 20.38 0.58
C THR A 386 27.12 21.55 -0.30
N ASP A 387 28.04 21.35 -1.24
CA ASP A 387 28.45 22.38 -2.19
C ASP A 387 27.29 22.81 -3.10
N MET A 388 26.51 21.84 -3.61
CA MET A 388 25.34 22.10 -4.44
C MET A 388 24.30 22.97 -3.69
N LEU A 389 24.00 22.65 -2.44
CA LEU A 389 22.99 23.38 -1.68
C LEU A 389 23.44 24.78 -1.28
N GLN A 390 24.73 24.98 -1.02
CA GLN A 390 25.26 26.32 -0.76
C GLN A 390 25.18 27.19 -2.03
N VAL A 391 25.64 26.68 -3.18
CA VAL A 391 25.52 27.38 -4.47
C VAL A 391 24.03 27.65 -4.83
N TRP A 392 23.18 26.71 -4.54
CA TRP A 392 21.72 26.86 -4.74
C TRP A 392 21.14 27.97 -3.87
N ALA A 393 21.47 28.03 -2.57
CA ALA A 393 20.98 29.05 -1.66
C ALA A 393 21.49 30.44 -2.06
N ASP A 394 22.78 30.56 -2.44
CA ASP A 394 23.36 31.80 -2.94
C ASP A 394 22.70 32.26 -4.25
N TYR A 395 22.35 31.31 -5.11
CA TYR A 395 21.58 31.60 -6.32
C TYR A 395 20.18 32.13 -6.04
N LEU A 396 19.47 31.57 -5.06
CA LEU A 396 18.16 32.05 -4.63
C LEU A 396 18.24 33.47 -4.07
N ASP A 397 19.26 33.76 -3.26
CA ASP A 397 19.48 35.12 -2.71
C ASP A 397 19.75 36.14 -3.83
N LYS A 398 20.56 35.81 -4.83
CA LYS A 398 20.81 36.65 -5.99
C LYS A 398 19.53 36.90 -6.79
N LEU A 399 18.70 35.89 -7.00
CA LEU A 399 17.41 36.03 -7.66
C LEU A 399 16.46 36.95 -6.87
N ALA A 400 16.37 36.78 -5.57
CA ALA A 400 15.53 37.66 -4.70
C ALA A 400 15.98 39.10 -4.71
N ALA A 401 17.29 39.35 -4.71
CA ALA A 401 17.88 40.69 -4.77
C ALA A 401 17.75 41.38 -6.15
N GLY A 402 17.25 40.70 -7.17
CA GLY A 402 17.10 41.29 -8.53
C GLY A 402 18.37 41.23 -9.36
N GLY A 403 19.33 40.33 -9.07
CA GLY A 403 20.52 40.11 -9.90
C GLY A 403 20.17 39.52 -11.30
N ASP A 404 21.14 39.55 -12.20
CA ASP A 404 20.98 39.09 -13.60
C ASP A 404 20.38 37.69 -13.67
N VAL A 405 19.21 37.62 -14.27
CA VAL A 405 18.49 36.37 -14.51
C VAL A 405 18.97 35.78 -15.83
N VAL A 406 19.66 34.65 -15.77
CA VAL A 406 19.99 33.89 -16.98
C VAL A 406 18.67 33.39 -17.58
N GLN A 407 18.24 34.02 -18.69
CA GLN A 407 17.02 33.62 -19.39
C GLN A 407 17.19 32.26 -20.07
N PHE A 408 16.20 31.40 -19.91
CA PHE A 408 16.08 30.19 -20.68
C PHE A 408 15.87 30.55 -22.15
N LYS A 409 16.77 30.14 -23.04
CA LYS A 409 16.38 29.94 -24.45
C LYS A 409 15.63 28.59 -24.47
N ALA A 410 14.32 28.64 -24.72
CA ALA A 410 13.55 27.44 -25.06
C ALA A 410 14.17 26.83 -26.31
N ALA A 411 14.51 25.56 -26.27
CA ALA A 411 14.98 24.80 -27.45
C ALA A 411 13.77 24.38 -28.28
#